data_d71e4efb0ef0551646780435bff2e93c
#
_entry.id   d71e4efb0ef0551646780435bff2e93c
#
_cell.length_a   1.000
_cell.length_b   1.000
_cell.length_c   1.000
_cell.angle_alpha   90.00
_cell.angle_beta   90.00
_cell.angle_gamma   90.00
#
_symmetry.space_group_name_H-M   'P 1'
#
loop_
_entity.id
_entity.type
_entity.pdbx_description
1 polymer ?
#
loop_
_entity_poly.entity_id
_entity_poly.type
_entity_poly.pdbx_seq_one_letter_code
_entity_poly.pdbx_strand_id
1 'polypeptide(L)'
;MVADALSSHVDKWTAAEPELALALRFADAASRPRIAALICLEHEIVHAALHIAERDVALVKLNWWAEELAALAAGAARHPLTQTLGGNADLDAISPGQWGRAASAAMSMREAAPAATFQDLLARYRQFAECWAPMQQALYSAVDADAWIEARSLALALRDALALHHALQQDRLPLPMELLARHQLSRSELAQPSAARDAILREQISFLSRAMKAVKRSRLTVHAAVQLRADEYRCQRMHK
;
A
#
# COMPACT_ATOMS: atom_id res chain seq x y z
N MET A 1 -11.50 -16.55 20.15
CA MET A 1 -11.69 -16.87 18.69
C MET A 1 -11.41 -15.67 17.80
N VAL A 2 -12.14 -14.53 17.83
CA VAL A 2 -11.83 -13.37 16.95
C VAL A 2 -10.46 -12.76 17.29
N ALA A 3 -10.12 -12.65 18.59
CA ALA A 3 -8.82 -12.12 19.03
C ALA A 3 -7.64 -12.96 18.54
N ASP A 4 -7.74 -14.29 18.57
CA ASP A 4 -6.67 -15.19 18.10
C ASP A 4 -6.51 -15.11 16.57
N ALA A 5 -7.62 -14.96 15.84
CA ALA A 5 -7.60 -14.80 14.40
C ALA A 5 -7.01 -13.45 13.97
N LEU A 6 -7.32 -12.36 14.70
CA LEU A 6 -6.68 -11.05 14.50
C LEU A 6 -5.17 -11.15 14.75
N SER A 7 -4.76 -11.80 15.86
CA SER A 7 -3.34 -11.98 16.21
C SER A 7 -2.57 -12.65 15.06
N SER A 8 -3.12 -13.70 14.46
CA SER A 8 -2.49 -14.39 13.31
C SER A 8 -2.22 -13.45 12.12
N HIS A 9 -3.15 -12.53 11.80
CA HIS A 9 -2.94 -11.55 10.74
C HIS A 9 -1.89 -10.51 11.13
N VAL A 10 -1.90 -10.04 12.38
CA VAL A 10 -0.91 -9.10 12.90
C VAL A 10 0.47 -9.73 12.88
N ASP A 11 0.62 -10.97 13.34
CA ASP A 11 1.90 -11.69 13.36
C ASP A 11 2.44 -11.90 11.95
N LYS A 12 1.58 -12.26 10.98
CA LYS A 12 1.95 -12.36 9.56
C LYS A 12 2.57 -11.06 9.05
N TRP A 13 1.89 -9.94 9.28
CA TRP A 13 2.33 -8.67 8.70
C TRP A 13 3.46 -8.01 9.49
N THR A 14 3.56 -8.21 10.81
CA THR A 14 4.71 -7.75 11.60
C THR A 14 5.98 -8.55 11.30
N ALA A 15 5.85 -9.81 10.91
CA ALA A 15 6.98 -10.60 10.42
C ALA A 15 7.46 -10.13 9.03
N ALA A 16 6.53 -9.74 8.14
CA ALA A 16 6.86 -9.21 6.82
C ALA A 16 7.37 -7.75 6.88
N GLU A 17 6.83 -6.96 7.80
CA GLU A 17 7.11 -5.53 7.98
C GLU A 17 7.37 -5.21 9.47
N PRO A 18 8.61 -5.37 9.95
CA PRO A 18 8.94 -5.15 11.36
C PRO A 18 8.63 -3.74 11.88
N GLU A 19 8.63 -2.74 11.00
CA GLU A 19 8.22 -1.38 11.31
C GLU A 19 6.77 -1.26 11.78
N LEU A 20 5.89 -2.16 11.35
CA LEU A 20 4.52 -2.24 11.86
C LEU A 20 4.49 -2.60 13.34
N ALA A 21 5.28 -3.59 13.76
CA ALA A 21 5.39 -3.97 15.17
C ALA A 21 5.86 -2.79 16.03
N LEU A 22 6.84 -2.02 15.52
CA LEU A 22 7.32 -0.82 16.19
C LEU A 22 6.22 0.24 16.31
N ALA A 23 5.51 0.52 15.22
CA ALA A 23 4.46 1.54 15.19
C ALA A 23 3.30 1.22 16.15
N LEU A 24 2.89 -0.05 16.23
CA LEU A 24 1.81 -0.50 17.12
C LEU A 24 2.13 -0.34 18.61
N ARG A 25 3.41 -0.23 19.01
CA ARG A 25 3.78 0.07 20.40
C ARG A 25 3.38 1.47 20.85
N PHE A 26 3.23 2.41 19.91
CA PHE A 26 2.83 3.79 20.20
C PHE A 26 1.31 4.00 20.18
N ALA A 27 0.54 2.99 19.74
CA ALA A 27 -0.90 3.05 19.82
C ALA A 27 -1.37 2.78 21.25
N ASP A 28 -2.37 3.53 21.72
CA ASP A 28 -3.01 3.25 23.01
C ASP A 28 -3.68 1.87 23.00
N ALA A 29 -3.84 1.28 24.20
CA ALA A 29 -4.31 -0.11 24.33
C ALA A 29 -5.74 -0.32 23.80
N ALA A 30 -6.58 0.71 23.85
CA ALA A 30 -7.99 0.61 23.45
C ALA A 30 -8.16 0.67 21.92
N SER A 31 -7.41 1.53 21.25
CA SER A 31 -7.47 1.70 19.78
C SER A 31 -6.54 0.73 19.01
N ARG A 32 -5.49 0.20 19.66
CA ARG A 32 -4.48 -0.66 19.03
C ARG A 32 -5.06 -1.81 18.19
N PRO A 33 -6.06 -2.60 18.66
CA PRO A 33 -6.62 -3.68 17.85
C PRO A 33 -7.23 -3.19 16.53
N ARG A 34 -7.95 -2.06 16.56
CA ARG A 34 -8.57 -1.48 15.36
C ARG A 34 -7.54 -0.90 14.40
N ILE A 35 -6.55 -0.20 14.94
CA ILE A 35 -5.40 0.30 14.17
C ILE A 35 -4.69 -0.85 13.46
N ALA A 36 -4.37 -1.92 14.18
CA ALA A 36 -3.74 -3.11 13.63
C ALA A 36 -4.62 -3.75 12.55
N ALA A 37 -5.92 -3.89 12.81
CA ALA A 37 -6.87 -4.46 11.85
C ALA A 37 -6.95 -3.63 10.56
N LEU A 38 -7.02 -2.29 10.64
CA LEU A 38 -7.08 -1.42 9.47
C LEU A 38 -5.80 -1.51 8.64
N ILE A 39 -4.64 -1.50 9.28
CA ILE A 39 -3.35 -1.61 8.60
C ILE A 39 -3.22 -2.99 7.93
N CYS A 40 -3.53 -4.07 8.65
CA CYS A 40 -3.48 -5.42 8.09
C CYS A 40 -4.47 -5.59 6.93
N LEU A 41 -5.66 -5.02 7.01
CA LEU A 41 -6.64 -5.03 5.93
C LEU A 41 -6.12 -4.31 4.67
N GLU A 42 -5.51 -3.15 4.84
CA GLU A 42 -4.87 -2.43 3.74
C GLU A 42 -3.76 -3.28 3.09
N HIS A 43 -2.91 -3.92 3.91
CA HIS A 43 -1.85 -4.81 3.42
C HIS A 43 -2.42 -6.02 2.68
N GLU A 44 -3.50 -6.65 3.15
CA GLU A 44 -4.14 -7.79 2.45
C GLU A 44 -4.68 -7.37 1.08
N ILE A 45 -5.30 -6.19 0.98
CA ILE A 45 -5.84 -5.66 -0.29
C ILE A 45 -4.70 -5.30 -1.25
N VAL A 46 -3.67 -4.58 -0.77
CA VAL A 46 -2.49 -4.23 -1.57
C VAL A 46 -1.74 -5.49 -2.02
N HIS A 47 -1.58 -6.47 -1.13
CA HIS A 47 -0.98 -7.76 -1.48
C HIS A 47 -1.77 -8.47 -2.58
N ALA A 48 -3.10 -8.47 -2.50
CA ALA A 48 -3.93 -9.06 -3.56
C ALA A 48 -3.75 -8.33 -4.89
N ALA A 49 -3.63 -7.01 -4.88
CA ALA A 49 -3.43 -6.21 -6.09
C ALA A 49 -2.03 -6.36 -6.69
N LEU A 50 -0.96 -6.39 -5.88
CA LEU A 50 0.41 -6.24 -6.38
C LEU A 50 1.26 -7.52 -6.29
N HIS A 51 0.87 -8.50 -5.46
CA HIS A 51 1.75 -9.64 -5.14
C HIS A 51 1.17 -11.03 -5.45
N ILE A 52 -0.10 -11.16 -5.84
CA ILE A 52 -0.64 -12.42 -6.34
C ILE A 52 -0.24 -12.57 -7.81
N ALA A 53 0.48 -13.65 -8.15
CA ALA A 53 1.01 -13.85 -9.50
C ALA A 53 -0.10 -13.98 -10.56
N GLU A 54 -1.04 -14.88 -10.34
CA GLU A 54 -2.12 -15.17 -11.27
C GLU A 54 -3.17 -14.06 -11.27
N ARG A 55 -3.37 -13.44 -12.41
CA ARG A 55 -4.30 -12.31 -12.59
C ARG A 55 -5.71 -12.62 -12.09
N ASP A 56 -6.26 -13.76 -12.50
CA ASP A 56 -7.63 -14.13 -12.18
C ASP A 56 -7.81 -14.42 -10.69
N VAL A 57 -6.82 -15.05 -10.04
CA VAL A 57 -6.80 -15.29 -8.59
C VAL A 57 -6.76 -13.96 -7.83
N ALA A 58 -5.94 -13.01 -8.29
CA ALA A 58 -5.88 -11.68 -7.71
C ALA A 58 -7.23 -10.96 -7.79
N LEU A 59 -7.87 -10.98 -8.97
CA LEU A 59 -9.18 -10.35 -9.18
C LEU A 59 -10.29 -11.02 -8.35
N VAL A 60 -10.30 -12.33 -8.27
CA VAL A 60 -11.25 -13.07 -7.39
C VAL A 60 -11.06 -12.64 -5.94
N LYS A 61 -9.82 -12.56 -5.46
CA LYS A 61 -9.54 -12.11 -4.09
C LYS A 61 -9.93 -10.64 -3.85
N LEU A 62 -9.68 -9.76 -4.82
CA LEU A 62 -10.08 -8.35 -4.72
C LEU A 62 -11.61 -8.18 -4.75
N ASN A 63 -12.32 -8.95 -5.57
CA ASN A 63 -13.79 -8.96 -5.57
C ASN A 63 -14.33 -9.46 -4.22
N TRP A 64 -13.72 -10.52 -3.67
CA TRP A 64 -14.08 -11.00 -2.34
C TRP A 64 -13.88 -9.92 -1.26
N TRP A 65 -12.76 -9.17 -1.33
CA TRP A 65 -12.55 -8.02 -0.43
C TRP A 65 -13.60 -6.92 -0.64
N ALA A 66 -14.01 -6.65 -1.88
CA ALA A 66 -15.07 -5.68 -2.15
C ALA A 66 -16.39 -6.09 -1.48
N GLU A 67 -16.77 -7.37 -1.57
CA GLU A 67 -17.95 -7.92 -0.90
C GLU A 67 -17.83 -7.84 0.63
N GLU A 68 -16.66 -8.15 1.19
CA GLU A 68 -16.41 -8.10 2.63
C GLU A 68 -16.44 -6.67 3.18
N LEU A 69 -15.91 -5.69 2.42
CA LEU A 69 -16.00 -4.28 2.77
C LEU A 69 -17.45 -3.76 2.69
N ALA A 70 -18.24 -4.24 1.75
CA ALA A 70 -19.67 -3.95 1.69
C ALA A 70 -20.41 -4.57 2.89
N ALA A 71 -20.04 -5.78 3.28
CA ALA A 71 -20.58 -6.45 4.47
C ALA A 71 -20.18 -5.71 5.78
N LEU A 72 -18.94 -5.20 5.88
CA LEU A 72 -18.52 -4.35 6.98
C LEU A 72 -19.42 -3.12 7.10
N ALA A 73 -19.62 -2.39 6.00
CA ALA A 73 -20.48 -1.20 5.97
C ALA A 73 -21.95 -1.50 6.30
N ALA A 74 -22.41 -2.73 6.10
CA ALA A 74 -23.75 -3.20 6.45
C ALA A 74 -23.84 -3.81 7.87
N GLY A 75 -22.76 -3.80 8.65
CA GLY A 75 -22.71 -4.42 9.99
C GLY A 75 -22.71 -5.96 9.95
N ALA A 76 -22.38 -6.57 8.81
CA ALA A 76 -22.43 -8.02 8.57
C ALA A 76 -21.04 -8.61 8.25
N ALA A 77 -19.97 -7.99 8.74
CA ALA A 77 -18.59 -8.41 8.54
C ALA A 77 -18.33 -9.86 8.98
N ARG A 78 -17.61 -10.62 8.18
CA ARG A 78 -17.32 -12.04 8.42
C ARG A 78 -15.84 -12.30 8.69
N HIS A 79 -14.94 -11.50 8.13
CA HIS A 79 -13.51 -11.67 8.30
C HIS A 79 -13.01 -11.05 9.62
N PRO A 80 -12.05 -11.64 10.35
CA PRO A 80 -11.59 -11.13 11.64
C PRO A 80 -11.11 -9.67 11.62
N LEU A 81 -10.46 -9.23 10.54
CA LEU A 81 -10.03 -7.83 10.39
C LEU A 81 -11.22 -6.87 10.32
N THR A 82 -12.22 -7.17 9.49
CA THR A 82 -13.40 -6.34 9.32
C THR A 82 -14.31 -6.41 10.54
N GLN A 83 -14.46 -7.58 11.19
CA GLN A 83 -15.17 -7.72 12.47
C GLN A 83 -14.56 -6.85 13.57
N THR A 84 -13.22 -6.74 13.61
CA THR A 84 -12.53 -5.88 14.60
C THR A 84 -12.77 -4.39 14.33
N LEU A 85 -12.98 -4.01 13.07
CA LEU A 85 -13.29 -2.62 12.68
C LEU A 85 -14.74 -2.25 12.91
N GLY A 86 -15.68 -3.19 12.82
CA GLY A 86 -17.11 -2.95 13.03
C GLY A 86 -17.42 -2.46 14.44
N GLY A 87 -18.56 -1.74 14.59
CA GLY A 87 -19.00 -1.15 15.85
C GLY A 87 -18.13 0.01 16.34
N ASN A 88 -17.34 0.62 15.46
CA ASN A 88 -16.64 1.88 15.72
C ASN A 88 -17.41 3.01 15.02
N ALA A 89 -17.93 3.97 15.77
CA ALA A 89 -18.81 5.01 15.24
C ALA A 89 -18.19 5.83 14.11
N ASP A 90 -16.88 6.10 14.16
CA ASP A 90 -16.19 6.89 13.15
C ASP A 90 -16.00 6.08 11.85
N LEU A 91 -15.73 4.78 11.95
CA LEU A 91 -15.65 3.87 10.78
C LEU A 91 -17.03 3.52 10.24
N ASP A 92 -18.04 3.38 11.10
CA ASP A 92 -19.44 3.11 10.72
C ASP A 92 -20.04 4.30 9.96
N ALA A 93 -19.52 5.52 10.16
CA ALA A 93 -19.88 6.71 9.39
C ALA A 93 -19.33 6.71 7.94
N ILE A 94 -18.37 5.83 7.62
CA ILE A 94 -17.84 5.69 6.27
C ILE A 94 -18.85 4.99 5.37
N SER A 95 -19.27 5.66 4.31
CA SER A 95 -20.31 5.14 3.43
C SER A 95 -19.88 3.82 2.74
N PRO A 96 -20.83 2.92 2.41
CA PRO A 96 -20.55 1.73 1.62
C PRO A 96 -19.86 2.04 0.29
N GLY A 97 -20.22 3.15 -0.36
CA GLY A 97 -19.59 3.61 -1.59
C GLY A 97 -18.11 4.00 -1.41
N GLN A 98 -17.73 4.50 -0.24
CA GLN A 98 -16.32 4.82 0.06
C GLN A 98 -15.49 3.54 0.21
N TRP A 99 -15.98 2.54 0.94
CA TRP A 99 -15.36 1.22 1.03
C TRP A 99 -15.24 0.56 -0.35
N GLY A 100 -16.29 0.63 -1.18
CA GLY A 100 -16.29 0.13 -2.55
C GLY A 100 -15.25 0.81 -3.45
N ARG A 101 -15.07 2.13 -3.31
CA ARG A 101 -14.02 2.86 -4.06
C ARG A 101 -12.61 2.38 -3.73
N ALA A 102 -12.33 2.06 -2.46
CA ALA A 102 -11.03 1.54 -2.06
C ALA A 102 -10.72 0.19 -2.73
N ALA A 103 -11.69 -0.72 -2.78
CA ALA A 103 -11.55 -1.99 -3.49
C ALA A 103 -11.38 -1.80 -5.00
N SER A 104 -12.19 -0.92 -5.62
CA SER A 104 -12.09 -0.60 -7.05
C SER A 104 -10.76 0.04 -7.41
N ALA A 105 -10.21 0.92 -6.55
CA ALA A 105 -8.90 1.53 -6.76
C ALA A 105 -7.77 0.48 -6.70
N ALA A 106 -7.87 -0.53 -5.83
CA ALA A 106 -6.93 -1.64 -5.79
C ALA A 106 -6.98 -2.50 -7.07
N MET A 107 -8.18 -2.77 -7.61
CA MET A 107 -8.35 -3.43 -8.90
C MET A 107 -7.75 -2.60 -10.04
N SER A 108 -8.02 -1.29 -10.06
CA SER A 108 -7.45 -0.38 -11.05
C SER A 108 -5.92 -0.33 -10.98
N MET A 109 -5.34 -0.36 -9.77
CA MET A 109 -3.88 -0.43 -9.58
C MET A 109 -3.29 -1.72 -10.17
N ARG A 110 -4.00 -2.86 -10.07
CA ARG A 110 -3.62 -4.14 -10.66
C ARG A 110 -3.64 -4.10 -12.19
N GLU A 111 -4.71 -3.55 -12.76
CA GLU A 111 -5.02 -3.57 -14.20
C GLU A 111 -4.41 -2.38 -14.97
N ALA A 112 -3.70 -1.48 -14.29
CA ALA A 112 -3.21 -0.26 -14.90
C ALA A 112 -2.21 -0.52 -16.03
N ALA A 113 -2.42 0.13 -17.16
CA ALA A 113 -1.45 0.17 -18.25
C ALA A 113 -0.10 0.77 -17.80
N PRO A 114 1.02 0.49 -18.48
CA PRO A 114 2.29 1.11 -18.17
C PRO A 114 2.18 2.64 -18.12
N ALA A 115 2.72 3.25 -17.07
CA ALA A 115 2.73 4.70 -16.91
C ALA A 115 3.71 5.35 -17.88
N ALA A 116 3.33 6.45 -18.54
CA ALA A 116 4.22 7.16 -19.44
C ALA A 116 5.31 7.89 -18.67
N THR A 117 4.92 8.65 -17.64
CA THR A 117 5.80 9.48 -16.82
C THR A 117 5.84 9.03 -15.37
N PHE A 118 6.77 9.59 -14.61
CA PHE A 118 6.84 9.37 -13.17
C PHE A 118 5.57 9.90 -12.45
N GLN A 119 5.01 11.00 -12.93
CA GLN A 119 3.77 11.57 -12.37
C GLN A 119 2.57 10.63 -12.60
N ASP A 120 2.45 10.04 -13.80
CA ASP A 120 1.41 9.05 -14.10
C ASP A 120 1.57 7.81 -13.23
N LEU A 121 2.81 7.38 -12.99
CA LEU A 121 3.09 6.25 -12.10
C LEU A 121 2.64 6.55 -10.67
N LEU A 122 2.97 7.72 -10.13
CA LEU A 122 2.53 8.11 -8.78
C LEU A 122 1.02 8.28 -8.70
N ALA A 123 0.37 8.83 -9.73
CA ALA A 123 -1.09 9.02 -9.76
C ALA A 123 -1.84 7.69 -9.58
N ARG A 124 -1.32 6.58 -10.12
CA ARG A 124 -1.85 5.23 -9.92
C ARG A 124 -1.96 4.84 -8.45
N TYR A 125 -0.88 5.02 -7.69
CA TYR A 125 -0.84 4.69 -6.27
C TYR A 125 -1.59 5.73 -5.43
N ARG A 126 -1.56 6.99 -5.86
CA ARG A 126 -2.28 8.09 -5.24
C ARG A 126 -3.79 7.85 -5.25
N GLN A 127 -4.35 7.35 -6.35
CA GLN A 127 -5.76 7.02 -6.45
C GLN A 127 -6.20 6.02 -5.36
N PHE A 128 -5.40 4.99 -5.10
CA PHE A 128 -5.68 4.06 -4.00
C PHE A 128 -5.56 4.75 -2.63
N ALA A 129 -4.49 5.50 -2.41
CA ALA A 129 -4.27 6.21 -1.15
C ALA A 129 -5.39 7.22 -0.85
N GLU A 130 -5.88 7.96 -1.85
CA GLU A 130 -7.02 8.89 -1.73
C GLU A 130 -8.31 8.15 -1.34
N CYS A 131 -8.55 6.98 -1.91
CA CYS A 131 -9.70 6.17 -1.53
C CYS A 131 -9.59 5.60 -0.11
N TRP A 132 -8.38 5.36 0.39
CA TRP A 132 -8.11 4.78 1.71
C TRP A 132 -8.00 5.83 2.83
N ALA A 133 -7.64 7.06 2.51
CA ALA A 133 -7.40 8.14 3.49
C ALA A 133 -8.57 8.39 4.45
N PRO A 134 -9.87 8.36 4.06
CA PRO A 134 -10.98 8.54 4.99
C PRO A 134 -11.01 7.52 6.14
N MET A 135 -10.60 6.26 5.88
CA MET A 135 -10.52 5.22 6.89
C MET A 135 -9.40 5.50 7.91
N GLN A 136 -8.28 6.04 7.42
CA GLN A 136 -7.20 6.48 8.30
C GLN A 136 -7.62 7.67 9.16
N GLN A 137 -8.32 8.65 8.58
CA GLN A 137 -8.82 9.81 9.31
C GLN A 137 -9.84 9.44 10.39
N ALA A 138 -10.68 8.42 10.13
CA ALA A 138 -11.66 7.91 11.09
C ALA A 138 -11.00 7.33 12.36
N LEU A 139 -9.82 6.73 12.24
CA LEU A 139 -9.09 6.18 13.40
C LEU A 139 -8.07 7.15 14.00
N TYR A 140 -7.67 8.18 13.26
CA TYR A 140 -6.61 9.10 13.69
C TYR A 140 -7.07 10.56 13.43
N SER A 141 -7.72 11.16 14.39
CA SER A 141 -8.33 12.50 14.30
C SER A 141 -7.38 13.65 13.94
N ALA A 142 -6.07 13.45 14.03
CA ALA A 142 -5.06 14.49 13.79
C ALA A 142 -4.26 14.28 12.48
N VAL A 143 -4.70 13.38 11.59
CA VAL A 143 -4.00 13.10 10.34
C VAL A 143 -4.27 14.17 9.28
N ASP A 144 -3.20 14.71 8.71
CA ASP A 144 -3.28 15.48 7.46
C ASP A 144 -3.40 14.46 6.30
N ALA A 145 -4.59 14.43 5.67
CA ALA A 145 -4.88 13.49 4.60
C ALA A 145 -3.92 13.63 3.43
N ASP A 146 -3.58 14.85 3.01
CA ASP A 146 -2.70 15.07 1.87
C ASP A 146 -1.29 14.57 2.13
N ALA A 147 -0.75 14.83 3.34
CA ALA A 147 0.56 14.31 3.73
C ALA A 147 0.57 12.78 3.82
N TRP A 148 -0.51 12.17 4.32
CA TRP A 148 -0.66 10.72 4.39
C TRP A 148 -0.77 10.11 2.99
N ILE A 149 -1.60 10.67 2.11
CA ILE A 149 -1.77 10.24 0.72
C ILE A 149 -0.43 10.27 -0.02
N GLU A 150 0.32 11.36 0.12
CA GLU A 150 1.64 11.51 -0.49
C GLU A 150 2.61 10.43 0.02
N ALA A 151 2.75 10.29 1.35
CA ALA A 151 3.62 9.30 1.96
C ALA A 151 3.25 7.88 1.50
N ARG A 152 1.95 7.53 1.49
CA ARG A 152 1.49 6.21 1.12
C ARG A 152 1.70 5.90 -0.36
N SER A 153 1.45 6.87 -1.23
CA SER A 153 1.70 6.73 -2.67
C SER A 153 3.17 6.44 -2.98
N LEU A 154 4.06 7.16 -2.33
CA LEU A 154 5.51 6.98 -2.48
C LEU A 154 5.96 5.61 -1.93
N ALA A 155 5.43 5.18 -0.78
CA ALA A 155 5.73 3.87 -0.20
C ALA A 155 5.28 2.73 -1.12
N LEU A 156 4.08 2.81 -1.70
CA LEU A 156 3.57 1.82 -2.66
C LEU A 156 4.44 1.77 -3.92
N ALA A 157 4.78 2.93 -4.49
CA ALA A 157 5.65 3.02 -5.67
C ALA A 157 7.04 2.42 -5.41
N LEU A 158 7.64 2.67 -4.23
CA LEU A 158 8.92 2.09 -3.86
C LEU A 158 8.84 0.57 -3.74
N ARG A 159 7.85 0.05 -3.04
CA ARG A 159 7.70 -1.39 -2.79
C ARG A 159 7.46 -2.16 -4.07
N ASP A 160 6.63 -1.62 -4.98
CA ASP A 160 6.38 -2.23 -6.28
C ASP A 160 7.65 -2.18 -7.17
N ALA A 161 8.41 -1.08 -7.14
CA ALA A 161 9.69 -0.99 -7.84
C ALA A 161 10.74 -1.98 -7.29
N LEU A 162 10.81 -2.15 -5.96
CA LEU A 162 11.70 -3.15 -5.34
C LEU A 162 11.29 -4.59 -5.68
N ALA A 163 10.01 -4.82 -5.93
CA ALA A 163 9.45 -6.09 -6.39
C ALA A 163 9.43 -6.23 -7.93
N LEU A 164 10.26 -5.46 -8.66
CA LEU A 164 10.25 -5.38 -10.14
C LEU A 164 10.19 -6.76 -10.81
N HIS A 165 11.04 -7.71 -10.37
CA HIS A 165 11.05 -9.05 -10.96
C HIS A 165 9.68 -9.72 -10.87
N HIS A 166 9.04 -9.65 -9.71
CA HIS A 166 7.72 -10.21 -9.47
C HIS A 166 6.62 -9.47 -10.26
N ALA A 167 6.70 -8.14 -10.34
CA ALA A 167 5.78 -7.35 -11.13
C ALA A 167 5.84 -7.69 -12.63
N LEU A 168 7.05 -7.88 -13.17
CA LEU A 168 7.23 -8.28 -14.57
C LEU A 168 6.65 -9.67 -14.88
N GLN A 169 6.74 -10.62 -13.94
CA GLN A 169 6.10 -11.93 -14.07
C GLN A 169 4.56 -11.84 -14.12
N GLN A 170 4.00 -10.78 -13.57
CA GLN A 170 2.56 -10.49 -13.56
C GLN A 170 2.12 -9.59 -14.73
N ASP A 171 2.96 -9.40 -15.73
CA ASP A 171 2.75 -8.48 -16.84
C ASP A 171 2.54 -7.02 -16.41
N ARG A 172 3.06 -6.60 -15.22
CA ARG A 172 3.02 -5.23 -14.72
C ARG A 172 4.37 -4.55 -14.85
N LEU A 173 4.35 -3.23 -15.03
CA LEU A 173 5.57 -2.42 -15.09
C LEU A 173 5.49 -1.32 -14.01
N PRO A 174 6.23 -1.46 -12.88
CA PRO A 174 6.27 -0.46 -11.81
C PRO A 174 7.33 0.64 -12.04
N LEU A 175 7.68 0.87 -13.28
CA LEU A 175 8.61 1.91 -13.74
C LEU A 175 7.94 2.73 -14.84
N PRO A 176 8.21 4.05 -14.94
CA PRO A 176 7.68 4.87 -16.02
C PRO A 176 8.40 4.56 -17.34
N MET A 177 7.64 4.60 -18.44
CA MET A 177 8.18 4.35 -19.79
C MET A 177 9.27 5.35 -20.20
N GLU A 178 9.14 6.62 -19.76
CA GLU A 178 10.17 7.64 -20.00
C GLU A 178 11.56 7.24 -19.46
N LEU A 179 11.57 6.51 -18.34
CA LEU A 179 12.82 6.03 -17.73
C LEU A 179 13.45 4.92 -18.55
N LEU A 180 12.64 3.99 -19.07
CA LEU A 180 13.10 2.94 -19.99
C LEU A 180 13.65 3.56 -21.28
N ALA A 181 12.94 4.53 -21.85
CA ALA A 181 13.37 5.23 -23.07
C ALA A 181 14.71 5.94 -22.86
N ARG A 182 14.89 6.63 -21.73
CA ARG A 182 16.14 7.32 -21.38
C ARG A 182 17.34 6.37 -21.30
N HIS A 183 17.14 5.17 -20.77
CA HIS A 183 18.17 4.15 -20.66
C HIS A 183 18.22 3.21 -21.87
N GLN A 184 17.40 3.43 -22.89
CA GLN A 184 17.31 2.62 -24.10
C GLN A 184 17.07 1.13 -23.82
N LEU A 185 16.30 0.82 -22.77
CA LEU A 185 15.95 -0.54 -22.39
C LEU A 185 14.53 -0.87 -22.78
N SER A 186 14.36 -2.06 -23.34
CA SER A 186 13.05 -2.66 -23.55
C SER A 186 12.54 -3.32 -22.26
N ARG A 187 11.23 -3.56 -22.19
CA ARG A 187 10.63 -4.28 -21.09
C ARG A 187 11.16 -5.72 -20.94
N SER A 188 11.47 -6.39 -22.03
CA SER A 188 12.03 -7.75 -22.03
C SER A 188 13.45 -7.78 -21.42
N GLU A 189 14.25 -6.76 -21.65
CA GLU A 189 15.60 -6.65 -21.09
C GLU A 189 15.58 -6.39 -19.57
N LEU A 190 14.52 -5.73 -19.05
CA LEU A 190 14.35 -5.57 -17.61
C LEU A 190 14.12 -6.88 -16.85
N ALA A 191 13.63 -7.92 -17.52
CA ALA A 191 13.41 -9.22 -16.88
C ALA A 191 14.74 -9.90 -16.47
N GLN A 192 15.86 -9.53 -17.15
CA GLN A 192 17.19 -10.09 -16.87
C GLN A 192 18.01 -9.14 -15.99
N PRO A 193 18.72 -9.68 -14.99
CA PRO A 193 19.69 -8.89 -14.23
C PRO A 193 20.76 -8.28 -15.15
N SER A 194 20.95 -6.96 -15.07
CA SER A 194 21.97 -6.25 -15.87
C SER A 194 22.34 -4.92 -15.20
N ALA A 195 23.52 -4.40 -15.51
CA ALA A 195 23.97 -3.10 -15.02
C ALA A 195 23.02 -1.96 -15.44
N ALA A 196 22.41 -2.06 -16.63
CA ALA A 196 21.43 -1.09 -17.11
C ALA A 196 20.11 -1.15 -16.31
N ARG A 197 19.60 -2.36 -16.00
CA ARG A 197 18.47 -2.55 -15.10
C ARG A 197 18.75 -1.95 -13.71
N ASP A 198 19.93 -2.19 -13.17
CA ASP A 198 20.30 -1.66 -11.85
C ASP A 198 20.44 -0.13 -11.88
N ALA A 199 20.89 0.46 -13.00
CA ALA A 199 20.95 1.90 -13.18
C ALA A 199 19.54 2.52 -13.18
N ILE A 200 18.60 1.94 -13.92
CA ILE A 200 17.19 2.36 -13.91
C ILE A 200 16.59 2.29 -12.50
N LEU A 201 16.75 1.18 -11.79
CA LEU A 201 16.24 1.01 -10.44
C LEU A 201 16.82 2.05 -9.48
N ARG A 202 18.14 2.30 -9.56
CA ARG A 202 18.78 3.34 -8.74
C ARG A 202 18.23 4.73 -9.04
N GLU A 203 17.98 5.08 -10.30
CA GLU A 203 17.41 6.37 -10.67
C GLU A 203 15.99 6.52 -10.13
N GLN A 204 15.14 5.50 -10.29
CA GLN A 204 13.79 5.44 -9.73
C GLN A 204 13.80 5.61 -8.21
N ILE A 205 14.61 4.81 -7.51
CA ILE A 205 14.74 4.85 -6.04
C ILE A 205 15.27 6.21 -5.58
N SER A 206 16.21 6.81 -6.31
CA SER A 206 16.75 8.14 -6.00
C SER A 206 15.66 9.21 -6.09
N PHE A 207 14.81 9.15 -7.11
CA PHE A 207 13.67 10.05 -7.26
C PHE A 207 12.69 9.88 -6.08
N LEU A 208 12.27 8.66 -5.79
CA LEU A 208 11.37 8.35 -4.68
C LEU A 208 11.95 8.80 -3.33
N SER A 209 13.23 8.56 -3.08
CA SER A 209 13.93 8.99 -1.87
C SER A 209 13.91 10.51 -1.69
N ARG A 210 14.11 11.28 -2.77
CA ARG A 210 14.01 12.74 -2.70
C ARG A 210 12.59 13.21 -2.38
N ALA A 211 11.60 12.61 -3.04
CA ALA A 211 10.20 12.94 -2.78
C ALA A 211 9.79 12.60 -1.33
N MET A 212 10.18 11.43 -0.81
CA MET A 212 9.91 11.03 0.59
C MET A 212 10.49 12.01 1.62
N LYS A 213 11.68 12.57 1.35
CA LYS A 213 12.30 13.57 2.25
C LYS A 213 11.52 14.88 2.32
N ALA A 214 10.75 15.22 1.29
CA ALA A 214 9.92 16.42 1.26
C ALA A 214 8.61 16.28 2.05
N VAL A 215 8.16 15.06 2.36
CA VAL A 215 6.92 14.81 3.10
C VAL A 215 7.01 15.37 4.53
N LYS A 216 6.00 16.12 4.96
CA LYS A 216 5.90 16.72 6.29
C LYS A 216 5.51 15.68 7.35
N ARG A 217 6.50 15.05 7.98
CA ARG A 217 6.31 13.94 8.94
C ARG A 217 5.48 14.29 10.17
N SER A 218 5.54 15.54 10.65
CA SER A 218 4.76 16.00 11.81
C SER A 218 3.24 15.95 11.60
N ARG A 219 2.79 15.70 10.37
CA ARG A 219 1.40 15.60 9.99
C ARG A 219 0.94 14.17 9.69
N LEU A 220 1.84 13.19 9.88
CA LEU A 220 1.57 11.78 9.65
C LEU A 220 1.13 11.07 10.93
N THR A 221 0.40 9.95 10.77
CA THR A 221 0.27 8.97 11.86
C THR A 221 1.64 8.42 12.24
N VAL A 222 1.78 7.93 13.48
CA VAL A 222 3.03 7.27 13.91
C VAL A 222 3.38 6.12 12.96
N HIS A 223 2.40 5.32 12.55
CA HIS A 223 2.62 4.23 11.61
C HIS A 223 3.17 4.73 10.27
N ALA A 224 2.53 5.73 9.65
CA ALA A 224 2.98 6.27 8.37
C ALA A 224 4.38 6.93 8.48
N ALA A 225 4.67 7.61 9.60
CA ALA A 225 5.99 8.22 9.83
C ALA A 225 7.09 7.17 10.01
N VAL A 226 6.83 6.10 10.77
CA VAL A 226 7.77 4.98 10.96
C VAL A 226 8.00 4.24 9.65
N GLN A 227 6.93 3.96 8.90
CA GLN A 227 7.01 3.33 7.59
C GLN A 227 7.83 4.16 6.59
N LEU A 228 7.53 5.46 6.48
CA LEU A 228 8.27 6.37 5.60
C LEU A 228 9.76 6.39 5.94
N ARG A 229 10.09 6.37 7.25
CA ARG A 229 11.49 6.32 7.70
C ARG A 229 12.18 5.01 7.33
N ALA A 230 11.49 3.89 7.49
CA ALA A 230 12.00 2.58 7.06
C ALA A 230 12.24 2.53 5.55
N ASP A 231 11.33 3.08 4.76
CA ASP A 231 11.44 3.13 3.30
C ASP A 231 12.60 4.05 2.84
N GLU A 232 12.83 5.19 3.51
CA GLU A 232 14.02 6.01 3.28
C GLU A 232 15.31 5.23 3.56
N TYR A 233 15.34 4.45 4.62
CA TYR A 233 16.50 3.62 4.94
C TYR A 233 16.72 2.51 3.89
N ARG A 234 15.64 1.88 3.39
CA ARG A 234 15.71 0.93 2.27
C ARG A 234 16.34 1.59 1.04
N CYS A 235 15.90 2.80 0.67
CA CYS A 235 16.48 3.56 -0.44
C CYS A 235 17.99 3.80 -0.24
N GLN A 236 18.43 4.18 0.95
CA GLN A 236 19.84 4.46 1.24
C GLN A 236 20.73 3.21 1.10
N ARG A 237 20.21 2.03 1.45
CA ARG A 237 20.95 0.76 1.30
C ARG A 237 21.14 0.33 -0.15
N MET A 238 20.23 0.70 -1.04
CA MET A 238 20.31 0.40 -2.48
C MET A 238 21.30 1.29 -3.23
N HIS A 239 21.76 2.39 -2.60
CA HIS A 239 22.76 3.29 -3.18
C HIS A 239 24.22 2.94 -2.80
N LYS A 240 24.41 1.97 -1.90
CA LYS A 240 25.73 1.43 -1.52
C LYS A 240 26.09 0.18 -2.31
#